data_6a2b868f7888ed4e7653d790c9623c28
#
_entry.id   6a2b868f7888ed4e7653d790c9623c28
#
_cell.length_a   1.000
_cell.length_b   1.000
_cell.length_c   1.000
_cell.angle_alpha   90.00
_cell.angle_beta   90.00
_cell.angle_gamma   90.00
#
_symmetry.space_group_name_H-M   'P 1'
#
loop_
_entity.id
_entity.type
_entity.pdbx_description
1 polymer ?
#
loop_
_entity_poly.entity_id
_entity_poly.type
_entity_poly.pdbx_seq_one_letter_code
_entity_poly.pdbx_strand_id
1 'polypeptide(L)'
;IAEILCRHPQVFVMSDEIYEFLLEEGEIHHSFAAIAPDLADRTFTVNGFAKGWAMTGWRVGYLSGKREIIQAASALQSHSTSNVCSFAQRGALAALNGSRDCVISMAKSYNHRRNILTKGLQGIEALSIVEPTGAFYAFPRLPQTSPKSLKFCEIALDQVGLAIVPGLAF
;
A
#
# COMPACT_ATOMS: atom_id res chain seq x y z
N ILE A 1 -11.74 13.95 3.33
CA ILE A 1 -11.15 14.07 1.98
C ILE A 1 -12.26 14.19 0.95
N ALA A 2 -13.27 13.28 0.88
CA ALA A 2 -14.33 13.30 -0.10
C ALA A 2 -15.07 14.66 -0.19
N GLU A 3 -15.47 15.24 0.95
CA GLU A 3 -16.14 16.55 1.00
C GLU A 3 -15.30 17.68 0.39
N ILE A 4 -13.98 17.63 0.58
CA ILE A 4 -13.07 18.61 -0.04
C ILE A 4 -13.03 18.39 -1.54
N LEU A 5 -12.92 17.15 -1.99
CA LEU A 5 -12.85 16.79 -3.41
C LEU A 5 -14.15 17.14 -4.16
N CYS A 6 -15.32 17.07 -3.52
CA CYS A 6 -16.58 17.50 -4.12
C CYS A 6 -16.55 18.98 -4.53
N ARG A 7 -15.77 19.81 -3.84
CA ARG A 7 -15.59 21.24 -4.17
C ARG A 7 -14.52 21.50 -5.25
N HIS A 8 -13.82 20.46 -5.69
CA HIS A 8 -12.75 20.53 -6.68
C HIS A 8 -13.01 19.54 -7.83
N PRO A 9 -13.99 19.81 -8.71
CA PRO A 9 -14.43 18.85 -9.75
C PRO A 9 -13.35 18.50 -10.77
N GLN A 10 -12.30 19.31 -10.92
CA GLN A 10 -11.19 19.09 -11.82
C GLN A 10 -10.16 18.07 -11.30
N VAL A 11 -10.24 17.68 -10.01
CA VAL A 11 -9.26 16.76 -9.39
C VAL A 11 -9.74 15.33 -9.53
N PHE A 12 -8.90 14.48 -10.11
CA PHE A 12 -9.09 13.04 -10.14
C PHE A 12 -8.46 12.39 -8.91
N VAL A 13 -8.99 11.24 -8.52
CA VAL A 13 -8.50 10.45 -7.38
C VAL A 13 -7.89 9.16 -7.91
N MET A 14 -6.66 8.88 -7.49
CA MET A 14 -6.08 7.55 -7.64
C MET A 14 -5.94 6.96 -6.23
N SER A 15 -6.75 5.95 -5.93
CA SER A 15 -6.76 5.23 -4.65
C SER A 15 -5.92 3.96 -4.80
N ASP A 16 -4.74 3.93 -4.18
CA ASP A 16 -3.92 2.73 -4.12
C ASP A 16 -4.33 1.89 -2.92
N GLU A 17 -5.03 0.78 -3.19
CA GLU A 17 -5.63 -0.09 -2.18
C GLU A 17 -4.87 -1.42 -2.04
N ILE A 18 -3.59 -1.47 -2.46
CA ILE A 18 -2.78 -2.69 -2.51
C ILE A 18 -2.64 -3.41 -1.15
N TYR A 19 -2.87 -2.70 -0.05
CA TYR A 19 -2.77 -3.23 1.31
C TYR A 19 -4.11 -3.63 1.94
N GLU A 20 -5.20 -3.72 1.17
CA GLU A 20 -6.57 -3.99 1.65
C GLU A 20 -6.70 -5.21 2.59
N PHE A 21 -5.83 -6.21 2.44
CA PHE A 21 -5.83 -7.44 3.26
C PHE A 21 -4.83 -7.42 4.43
N LEU A 22 -3.98 -6.41 4.53
CA LEU A 22 -2.96 -6.32 5.57
C LEU A 22 -3.36 -5.29 6.63
N LEU A 23 -4.47 -5.54 7.29
CA LEU A 23 -5.04 -4.68 8.32
C LEU A 23 -4.83 -5.27 9.71
N GLU A 24 -4.95 -4.44 10.72
CA GLU A 24 -5.01 -4.89 12.10
C GLU A 24 -6.29 -5.71 12.34
N GLU A 25 -6.24 -6.61 13.32
CA GLU A 25 -7.39 -7.45 13.67
C GLU A 25 -8.56 -6.58 14.13
N GLY A 26 -9.69 -6.72 13.47
CA GLY A 26 -10.89 -5.92 13.72
C GLY A 26 -11.05 -4.71 12.80
N GLU A 27 -10.02 -4.32 12.08
CA GLU A 27 -10.10 -3.24 11.08
C GLU A 27 -10.70 -3.73 9.77
N ILE A 28 -11.42 -2.84 9.09
CA ILE A 28 -12.09 -3.12 7.82
C ILE A 28 -11.55 -2.15 6.77
N HIS A 29 -11.18 -2.68 5.62
CA HIS A 29 -10.83 -1.85 4.47
C HIS A 29 -12.06 -1.15 3.89
N HIS A 30 -11.91 0.13 3.63
CA HIS A 30 -12.92 0.95 2.97
C HIS A 30 -12.36 1.45 1.64
N SER A 31 -12.83 0.87 0.53
CA SER A 31 -12.48 1.40 -0.79
C SER A 31 -13.01 2.82 -0.96
N PHE A 32 -12.15 3.74 -1.43
CA PHE A 32 -12.53 5.14 -1.58
C PHE A 32 -13.71 5.32 -2.54
N ALA A 33 -13.74 4.59 -3.64
CA ALA A 33 -14.85 4.62 -4.60
C ALA A 33 -16.17 4.15 -3.98
N ALA A 34 -16.13 3.23 -3.01
CA ALA A 34 -17.33 2.72 -2.34
C ALA A 34 -17.89 3.69 -1.30
N ILE A 35 -17.01 4.37 -0.55
CA ILE A 35 -17.45 5.33 0.49
C ILE A 35 -17.76 6.72 -0.05
N ALA A 36 -17.35 7.03 -1.28
CA ALA A 36 -17.57 8.31 -1.95
C ALA A 36 -18.18 8.09 -3.36
N PRO A 37 -19.40 7.55 -3.46
CA PRO A 37 -20.01 7.20 -4.76
C PRO A 37 -20.15 8.40 -5.70
N ASP A 38 -20.37 9.61 -5.20
CA ASP A 38 -20.42 10.84 -5.98
C ASP A 38 -19.11 11.19 -6.70
N LEU A 39 -18.00 10.57 -6.27
CA LEU A 39 -16.68 10.74 -6.87
C LEU A 39 -16.27 9.53 -7.73
N ALA A 40 -17.11 8.50 -7.86
CA ALA A 40 -16.75 7.25 -8.52
C ALA A 40 -16.31 7.46 -9.99
N ASP A 41 -16.95 8.37 -10.72
CA ASP A 41 -16.64 8.66 -12.14
C ASP A 41 -15.23 9.28 -12.35
N ARG A 42 -14.61 9.77 -11.30
CA ARG A 42 -13.26 10.36 -11.32
C ARG A 42 -12.33 9.73 -10.30
N THR A 43 -12.69 8.55 -9.78
CA THR A 43 -11.86 7.74 -8.90
C THR A 43 -11.34 6.52 -9.66
N PHE A 44 -10.04 6.28 -9.54
CA PHE A 44 -9.36 5.12 -10.08
C PHE A 44 -8.80 4.32 -8.93
N THR A 45 -9.27 3.08 -8.76
CA THR A 45 -8.74 2.16 -7.76
C THR A 45 -7.63 1.33 -8.37
N VAL A 46 -6.44 1.43 -7.79
CA VAL A 46 -5.28 0.61 -8.11
C VAL A 46 -5.16 -0.47 -7.05
N ASN A 47 -5.03 -1.72 -7.46
CA ASN A 47 -4.83 -2.83 -6.55
C ASN A 47 -4.10 -3.99 -7.25
N GLY A 48 -3.84 -5.08 -6.56
CA GLY A 48 -3.15 -6.22 -7.15
C GLY A 48 -2.84 -7.33 -6.16
N PHE A 49 -1.99 -8.24 -6.61
CA PHE A 49 -1.71 -9.48 -5.90
C PHE A 49 -0.39 -9.46 -5.13
N ALA A 50 0.40 -8.40 -5.30
CA ALA A 50 1.75 -8.34 -4.77
C ALA A 50 1.82 -8.43 -3.25
N LYS A 51 0.84 -7.85 -2.55
CA LYS A 51 0.84 -7.73 -1.09
C LYS A 51 -0.07 -8.77 -0.43
N GLY A 52 -1.37 -8.76 -0.73
CA GLY A 52 -2.33 -9.69 -0.12
C GLY A 52 -2.01 -11.16 -0.34
N TRP A 53 -1.48 -11.52 -1.50
CA TRP A 53 -1.11 -12.90 -1.85
C TRP A 53 0.39 -13.14 -1.91
N ALA A 54 1.22 -12.18 -1.45
CA ALA A 54 2.70 -12.26 -1.52
C ALA A 54 3.24 -12.55 -2.94
N MET A 55 2.53 -12.10 -3.98
CA MET A 55 2.87 -12.34 -5.39
C MET A 55 3.70 -11.20 -5.99
N THR A 56 4.69 -10.67 -5.26
CA THR A 56 5.49 -9.53 -5.70
C THR A 56 6.24 -9.79 -7.01
N GLY A 57 6.82 -10.96 -7.17
CA GLY A 57 7.56 -11.37 -8.37
C GLY A 57 6.69 -11.65 -9.60
N TRP A 58 5.39 -11.85 -9.43
CA TRP A 58 4.45 -12.14 -10.51
C TRP A 58 4.09 -10.92 -11.35
N ARG A 59 4.30 -9.73 -10.83
CA ARG A 59 4.06 -8.43 -11.50
C ARG A 59 2.64 -8.29 -12.06
N VAL A 60 1.62 -8.59 -11.25
CA VAL A 60 0.20 -8.51 -11.60
C VAL A 60 -0.51 -7.54 -10.70
N GLY A 61 -1.19 -6.58 -11.30
CA GLY A 61 -2.10 -5.65 -10.65
C GLY A 61 -3.26 -5.31 -11.58
N TYR A 62 -4.18 -4.51 -11.13
CA TYR A 62 -5.31 -4.05 -11.91
C TYR A 62 -5.67 -2.62 -11.56
N LEU A 63 -6.31 -1.96 -12.51
CA LEU A 63 -6.88 -0.63 -12.40
C LEU A 63 -8.37 -0.72 -12.68
N SER A 64 -9.18 -0.15 -11.80
CA SER A 64 -10.63 -0.03 -11.95
C SER A 64 -11.02 1.45 -11.97
N GLY A 65 -12.00 1.79 -12.80
CA GLY A 65 -12.49 3.16 -12.92
C GLY A 65 -13.36 3.37 -14.15
N LYS A 66 -13.56 4.62 -14.54
CA LYS A 66 -14.40 4.99 -15.68
C LYS A 66 -13.89 4.37 -16.98
N ARG A 67 -14.80 3.78 -17.77
CA ARG A 67 -14.50 2.96 -18.94
C ARG A 67 -13.57 3.65 -19.94
N GLU A 68 -13.84 4.92 -20.26
CA GLU A 68 -13.06 5.66 -21.25
C GLU A 68 -11.59 5.82 -20.83
N ILE A 69 -11.36 6.04 -19.55
CA ILE A 69 -9.99 6.16 -19.00
C ILE A 69 -9.31 4.80 -18.98
N ILE A 70 -10.02 3.74 -18.59
CA ILE A 70 -9.46 2.38 -18.61
C ILE A 70 -9.08 1.96 -20.04
N GLN A 71 -9.89 2.31 -21.03
CA GLN A 71 -9.57 2.05 -22.44
C GLN A 71 -8.31 2.83 -22.88
N ALA A 72 -8.19 4.10 -22.51
CA ALA A 72 -7.00 4.90 -22.81
C ALA A 72 -5.74 4.34 -22.09
N ALA A 73 -5.86 3.93 -20.83
CA ALA A 73 -4.78 3.29 -20.08
C ALA A 73 -4.35 1.96 -20.72
N SER A 74 -5.29 1.15 -21.18
CA SER A 74 -5.03 -0.11 -21.87
C SER A 74 -4.32 0.12 -23.21
N ALA A 75 -4.73 1.15 -23.97
CA ALA A 75 -4.05 1.52 -25.22
C ALA A 75 -2.59 1.98 -24.94
N LEU A 76 -2.39 2.83 -23.95
CA LEU A 76 -1.06 3.26 -23.53
C LEU A 76 -0.19 2.09 -23.09
N GLN A 77 -0.74 1.17 -22.29
CA GLN A 77 -0.03 -0.02 -21.85
C GLN A 77 0.40 -0.90 -23.03
N SER A 78 -0.49 -1.09 -24.02
CA SER A 78 -0.19 -1.94 -25.19
C SER A 78 1.01 -1.43 -26.01
N HIS A 79 1.24 -0.10 -26.00
CA HIS A 79 2.37 0.54 -26.70
C HIS A 79 3.62 0.73 -25.83
N SER A 80 3.54 0.50 -24.51
CA SER A 80 4.67 0.64 -23.59
C SER A 80 5.21 -0.71 -23.11
N THR A 81 4.40 -1.44 -22.35
CA THR A 81 4.80 -2.72 -21.71
C THR A 81 4.05 -3.93 -22.27
N SER A 82 3.22 -3.72 -23.29
CA SER A 82 2.31 -4.70 -23.86
C SER A 82 1.25 -5.13 -22.85
N ASN A 83 1.26 -6.37 -22.38
CA ASN A 83 0.28 -6.89 -21.43
C ASN A 83 0.96 -7.74 -20.35
N VAL A 84 0.23 -8.01 -19.29
CA VAL A 84 0.69 -8.88 -18.21
C VAL A 84 0.90 -10.29 -18.77
N CYS A 85 1.99 -10.94 -18.35
CA CYS A 85 2.32 -12.30 -18.72
C CYS A 85 1.14 -13.26 -18.49
N SER A 86 0.83 -14.11 -19.47
CA SER A 86 -0.37 -14.99 -19.46
C SER A 86 -0.41 -15.98 -18.30
N PHE A 87 0.72 -16.58 -17.94
CA PHE A 87 0.75 -17.49 -16.77
C PHE A 87 0.61 -16.72 -15.46
N ALA A 88 1.10 -15.47 -15.37
CA ALA A 88 0.88 -14.62 -14.20
C ALA A 88 -0.61 -14.26 -14.03
N GLN A 89 -1.33 -14.01 -15.13
CA GLN A 89 -2.78 -13.82 -15.10
C GLN A 89 -3.51 -15.08 -14.61
N ARG A 90 -3.07 -16.27 -15.03
CA ARG A 90 -3.63 -17.56 -14.55
C ARG A 90 -3.37 -17.75 -13.05
N GLY A 91 -2.16 -17.37 -12.57
CA GLY A 91 -1.84 -17.37 -11.14
C GLY A 91 -2.74 -16.42 -10.35
N ALA A 92 -2.97 -15.22 -10.85
CA ALA A 92 -3.89 -14.24 -10.24
C ALA A 92 -5.34 -14.76 -10.18
N LEU A 93 -5.81 -15.39 -11.27
CA LEU A 93 -7.13 -16.02 -11.31
C LEU A 93 -7.25 -17.15 -10.27
N ALA A 94 -6.23 -17.99 -10.14
CA ALA A 94 -6.19 -19.04 -9.13
C ALA A 94 -6.20 -18.45 -7.70
N ALA A 95 -5.49 -17.36 -7.46
CA ALA A 95 -5.49 -16.66 -6.18
C ALA A 95 -6.88 -16.11 -5.82
N LEU A 96 -7.61 -15.54 -6.78
CA LEU A 96 -8.97 -15.01 -6.57
C LEU A 96 -10.00 -16.11 -6.30
N ASN A 97 -9.88 -17.25 -6.98
CA ASN A 97 -10.85 -18.35 -6.88
C ASN A 97 -10.49 -19.37 -5.77
N GLY A 98 -9.27 -19.27 -5.24
CA GLY A 98 -8.78 -20.18 -4.20
C GLY A 98 -9.18 -19.78 -2.79
N SER A 99 -8.73 -20.59 -1.82
CA SER A 99 -8.87 -20.24 -0.40
C SER A 99 -8.07 -18.97 -0.04
N ARG A 100 -8.61 -18.17 0.86
CA ARG A 100 -7.93 -17.00 1.45
C ARG A 100 -7.11 -17.34 2.70
N ASP A 101 -6.96 -18.61 3.05
CA ASP A 101 -6.25 -19.02 4.27
C ASP A 101 -4.81 -18.52 4.32
N CYS A 102 -4.12 -18.51 3.18
CA CYS A 102 -2.76 -17.96 3.08
C CYS A 102 -2.72 -16.45 3.33
N VAL A 103 -3.71 -15.68 2.84
CA VAL A 103 -3.83 -14.24 3.06
C VAL A 103 -4.08 -13.96 4.54
N ILE A 104 -5.04 -14.68 5.15
CA ILE A 104 -5.39 -14.55 6.56
C ILE A 104 -4.19 -14.91 7.46
N SER A 105 -3.51 -16.01 7.18
CA SER A 105 -2.32 -16.43 7.93
C SER A 105 -1.19 -15.40 7.84
N MET A 106 -0.96 -14.85 6.66
CA MET A 106 0.04 -13.80 6.44
C MET A 106 -0.32 -12.51 7.18
N ALA A 107 -1.58 -12.06 7.12
CA ALA A 107 -2.05 -10.89 7.84
C ALA A 107 -1.83 -11.03 9.36
N LYS A 108 -2.13 -12.20 9.94
CA LYS A 108 -1.84 -12.50 11.35
C LYS A 108 -0.35 -12.39 11.68
N SER A 109 0.53 -12.91 10.81
CA SER A 109 1.98 -12.81 10.99
C SER A 109 2.46 -11.35 10.95
N TYR A 110 1.92 -10.54 10.03
CA TYR A 110 2.24 -9.10 9.97
C TYR A 110 1.72 -8.35 11.19
N ASN A 111 0.53 -8.65 11.68
CA ASN A 111 -0.01 -8.07 12.91
C ASN A 111 0.90 -8.35 14.11
N HIS A 112 1.32 -9.59 14.27
CA HIS A 112 2.25 -9.97 15.34
C HIS A 112 3.57 -9.18 15.25
N ARG A 113 4.18 -9.10 14.07
CA ARG A 113 5.44 -8.36 13.84
C ARG A 113 5.27 -6.86 14.05
N ARG A 114 4.16 -6.28 13.58
CA ARG A 114 3.81 -4.87 13.79
C ARG A 114 3.74 -4.53 15.27
N ASN A 115 3.05 -5.35 16.06
CA ASN A 115 2.91 -5.16 17.50
C ASN A 115 4.27 -5.21 18.22
N ILE A 116 5.16 -6.14 17.84
CA ILE A 116 6.53 -6.20 18.39
C ILE A 116 7.29 -4.92 18.04
N LEU A 117 7.28 -4.53 16.77
CA LEU A 117 8.00 -3.35 16.28
C LEU A 117 7.48 -2.07 16.93
N THR A 118 6.16 -1.88 16.98
CA THR A 118 5.53 -0.67 17.55
C THR A 118 5.85 -0.55 19.04
N LYS A 119 5.72 -1.63 19.81
CA LYS A 119 6.10 -1.63 21.23
C LYS A 119 7.58 -1.32 21.44
N GLY A 120 8.46 -1.90 20.60
CA GLY A 120 9.88 -1.60 20.66
C GLY A 120 10.19 -0.12 20.37
N LEU A 121 9.56 0.46 19.35
CA LEU A 121 9.73 1.86 19.00
C LEU A 121 9.15 2.82 20.04
N GLN A 122 8.00 2.51 20.63
CA GLN A 122 7.38 3.27 21.73
C GLN A 122 8.25 3.27 23.00
N GLY A 123 9.06 2.23 23.20
CA GLY A 123 10.03 2.15 24.30
C GLY A 123 11.25 3.05 24.13
N ILE A 124 11.43 3.71 22.98
CA ILE A 124 12.53 4.63 22.74
C ILE A 124 12.02 6.07 22.98
N GLU A 125 12.35 6.64 24.12
CA GLU A 125 11.86 7.95 24.61
C GLU A 125 12.05 9.09 23.57
N ALA A 126 13.12 9.02 22.77
CA ALA A 126 13.43 10.01 21.74
C ALA A 126 12.55 9.90 20.47
N LEU A 127 11.80 8.83 20.29
CA LEU A 127 10.97 8.62 19.12
C LEU A 127 9.48 8.83 19.43
N SER A 128 8.75 9.30 18.46
CA SER A 128 7.28 9.26 18.48
C SER A 128 6.76 8.51 17.26
N ILE A 129 5.74 7.67 17.45
CA ILE A 129 5.13 6.90 16.38
C ILE A 129 3.61 6.97 16.51
N VAL A 130 2.95 7.17 15.37
CA VAL A 130 1.52 6.90 15.25
C VAL A 130 1.38 5.39 15.02
N GLU A 131 0.56 4.75 15.83
CA GLU A 131 0.35 3.31 15.75
C GLU A 131 -0.28 2.94 14.41
N PRO A 132 0.39 2.09 13.59
CA PRO A 132 -0.13 1.73 12.28
C PRO A 132 -1.22 0.66 12.41
N THR A 133 -2.38 0.89 11.80
CA THR A 133 -3.52 -0.05 11.77
C THR A 133 -3.55 -0.92 10.51
N GLY A 134 -2.58 -0.75 9.62
CA GLY A 134 -2.50 -1.51 8.37
C GLY A 134 -1.11 -1.53 7.74
N ALA A 135 -1.00 -2.24 6.63
CA ALA A 135 0.25 -2.49 5.90
C ALA A 135 1.34 -3.14 6.78
N PHE A 136 2.59 -3.02 6.38
CA PHE A 136 3.76 -3.53 7.13
C PHE A 136 4.81 -2.44 7.35
N TYR A 137 4.39 -1.19 7.38
CA TYR A 137 5.26 -0.05 7.63
C TYR A 137 5.10 0.47 9.06
N ALA A 138 6.21 0.91 9.64
CA ALA A 138 6.24 1.76 10.81
C ALA A 138 6.96 3.06 10.43
N PHE A 139 6.39 4.21 10.77
CA PHE A 139 6.91 5.52 10.37
C PHE A 139 7.18 6.38 11.61
N PRO A 140 8.29 6.11 12.34
CA PRO A 140 8.63 6.87 13.53
C PRO A 140 9.12 8.26 13.16
N ARG A 141 8.74 9.25 13.96
CA ARG A 141 9.26 10.61 13.88
C ARG A 141 10.56 10.70 14.67
N LEU A 142 11.61 11.14 14.01
CA LEU A 142 12.90 11.43 14.64
C LEU A 142 12.84 12.74 15.45
N PRO A 143 13.61 12.86 16.55
CA PRO A 143 13.75 14.12 17.27
C PRO A 143 14.33 15.22 16.37
N GLN A 144 14.03 16.48 16.69
CA GLN A 144 14.50 17.63 15.91
C GLN A 144 16.04 17.78 15.89
N THR A 145 16.70 17.22 16.88
CA THR A 145 18.18 17.19 17.00
C THR A 145 18.84 16.14 16.12
N SER A 146 18.04 15.24 15.54
CA SER A 146 18.55 14.20 14.64
C SER A 146 18.99 14.78 13.29
N PRO A 147 19.93 14.11 12.58
CA PRO A 147 20.19 14.41 11.20
C PRO A 147 18.91 14.26 10.33
N LYS A 148 18.89 14.90 9.15
CA LYS A 148 17.82 14.68 8.16
C LYS A 148 17.70 13.18 7.83
N SER A 149 16.49 12.74 7.47
CA SER A 149 16.15 11.31 7.33
C SER A 149 17.11 10.51 6.46
N LEU A 150 17.58 11.07 5.33
CA LEU A 150 18.56 10.39 4.47
C LEU A 150 19.88 10.12 5.22
N LYS A 151 20.43 11.15 5.87
CA LYS A 151 21.69 11.01 6.63
C LYS A 151 21.53 10.07 7.82
N PHE A 152 20.38 10.09 8.46
CA PHE A 152 20.07 9.14 9.54
C PHE A 152 20.07 7.69 9.02
N CYS A 153 19.47 7.42 7.86
CA CYS A 153 19.45 6.08 7.26
C CYS A 153 20.86 5.59 6.89
N GLU A 154 21.71 6.48 6.34
CA GLU A 154 23.12 6.15 6.06
C GLU A 154 23.87 5.74 7.34
N ILE A 155 23.75 6.56 8.40
CA ILE A 155 24.40 6.27 9.69
C ILE A 155 23.88 4.96 10.29
N ALA A 156 22.55 4.72 10.23
CA ALA A 156 21.97 3.50 10.75
C ALA A 156 22.48 2.25 10.00
N LEU A 157 22.64 2.36 8.68
CA LEU A 157 23.17 1.27 7.88
C LEU A 157 24.66 1.02 8.20
N ASP A 158 25.48 2.09 8.24
CA ASP A 158 26.93 1.98 8.40
C ASP A 158 27.33 1.53 9.82
N GLN A 159 26.64 2.05 10.85
CA GLN A 159 27.05 1.80 12.24
C GLN A 159 26.44 0.54 12.86
N VAL A 160 25.20 0.21 12.48
CA VAL A 160 24.45 -0.90 13.12
C VAL A 160 23.83 -1.88 12.12
N GLY A 161 24.09 -1.74 10.82
CA GLY A 161 23.56 -2.63 9.79
C GLY A 161 22.05 -2.56 9.61
N LEU A 162 21.41 -1.47 10.04
CA LEU A 162 19.95 -1.29 9.95
C LEU A 162 19.60 -0.57 8.65
N ALA A 163 19.00 -1.32 7.70
CA ALA A 163 18.49 -0.79 6.45
C ALA A 163 17.05 -0.29 6.63
N ILE A 164 16.84 1.01 6.47
CA ILE A 164 15.54 1.70 6.56
C ILE A 164 15.38 2.68 5.41
N VAL A 165 14.14 3.04 5.08
CA VAL A 165 13.84 3.98 4.01
C VAL A 165 13.74 5.40 4.56
N PRO A 166 14.44 6.40 3.97
CA PRO A 166 14.37 7.78 4.44
C PRO A 166 12.99 8.38 4.22
N GLY A 167 12.45 9.08 5.22
CA GLY A 167 11.14 9.74 5.14
C GLY A 167 11.04 10.79 4.02
N LEU A 168 12.17 11.27 3.50
CA LEU A 168 12.21 12.16 2.34
C LEU A 168 11.64 11.50 1.06
N ALA A 169 11.57 10.16 1.01
CA ALA A 169 11.02 9.41 -0.12
C ALA A 169 9.48 9.38 -0.13
N PHE A 170 8.83 9.89 0.94
CA PHE A 170 7.39 9.99 1.12
C PHE A 170 6.97 11.45 1.38
#